data_e97b93d233a6882dad8c158d850a09fd
#
_entry.id   e97b93d233a6882dad8c158d850a09fd
#
_cell.length_a   1.000
_cell.length_b   1.000
_cell.length_c   1.000
_cell.angle_alpha   90.00
_cell.angle_beta   90.00
_cell.angle_gamma   90.00
#
_symmetry.space_group_name_H-M   'P 1'
#
loop_
_entity.id
_entity.type
_entity.pdbx_description
1 polymer ?
#
loop_
_entity_poly.entity_id
_entity_poly.type
_entity_poly.pdbx_seq_one_letter_code
_entity_poly.pdbx_strand_id
1 'polypeptide(L)'
;YSTGVTNNGAASGNIDFAPTFDSPAQLVYQCTSHGGMVGNIYIRGAAGNNTNVGVTTFVGAVRQTGNPVFYAVITTSSYTLTTTQTALVYNTAQVNVGNHYNTSNGRFTAPVTGLYEFGYTTLGASAVDVYRFTLRVNGSEPYTARPQLRADNHTQGKYVTNGEFVVYVSMTAGQYAQVYASSDGGNNGFSNDVTGYTYFRGRLIG
;
A
#
# COMPACT_ATOMS: atom_id res chain seq x y z
N TYR A 1 -1.71 28.71 31.84
CA TYR A 1 -0.96 27.49 31.59
C TYR A 1 0.53 27.70 31.84
N SER A 2 1.11 26.93 32.75
CA SER A 2 2.51 27.08 33.18
C SER A 2 3.33 25.80 33.08
N THR A 3 2.73 24.67 32.71
CA THR A 3 3.44 23.40 32.57
C THR A 3 4.48 23.49 31.44
N GLY A 4 5.73 23.15 31.73
CA GLY A 4 6.84 23.27 30.80
C GLY A 4 7.35 24.69 30.54
N VAL A 5 6.90 25.68 31.32
CA VAL A 5 7.38 27.07 31.22
C VAL A 5 8.37 27.35 32.34
N THR A 6 9.57 27.79 31.95
CA THR A 6 10.60 28.27 32.87
C THR A 6 10.61 29.81 32.87
N ASN A 7 10.81 30.42 34.02
CA ASN A 7 10.80 31.89 34.22
C ASN A 7 9.48 32.56 33.80
N ASN A 8 8.34 31.92 33.98
CA ASN A 8 7.03 32.48 33.66
C ASN A 8 6.78 33.77 34.46
N GLY A 9 6.47 34.89 33.79
CA GLY A 9 6.26 36.18 34.39
C GLY A 9 7.53 36.97 34.77
N ALA A 10 8.72 36.51 34.35
CA ALA A 10 9.98 37.22 34.56
C ALA A 10 9.97 38.59 33.89
N ALA A 11 10.43 39.62 34.61
CA ALA A 11 10.58 40.98 34.05
C ALA A 11 11.83 41.14 33.20
N SER A 12 12.78 40.22 33.29
CA SER A 12 14.02 40.19 32.47
C SER A 12 14.53 38.76 32.30
N GLY A 13 15.30 38.56 31.24
CA GLY A 13 15.81 37.23 30.85
C GLY A 13 14.90 36.49 29.87
N ASN A 14 15.25 35.25 29.59
CA ASN A 14 14.48 34.41 28.69
C ASN A 14 13.34 33.68 29.44
N ILE A 15 12.17 33.58 28.80
CA ILE A 15 11.12 32.67 29.19
C ILE A 15 11.21 31.48 28.22
N ASP A 16 11.51 30.29 28.75
CA ASP A 16 11.63 29.08 27.94
C ASP A 16 10.36 28.26 28.07
N PHE A 17 9.85 27.79 26.96
CA PHE A 17 8.68 26.94 26.91
C PHE A 17 8.99 25.61 26.22
N ALA A 18 8.94 24.53 27.00
CA ALA A 18 9.08 23.15 26.53
C ALA A 18 7.69 22.46 26.60
N PRO A 19 6.92 22.44 25.50
CA PRO A 19 5.62 21.83 25.50
C PRO A 19 5.70 20.32 25.79
N THR A 20 4.84 19.85 26.68
CA THR A 20 4.65 18.42 26.94
C THR A 20 3.67 17.84 25.94
N PHE A 21 3.57 16.50 25.89
CA PHE A 21 2.63 15.80 25.00
C PHE A 21 1.16 16.16 25.30
N ASP A 22 0.84 16.49 26.55
CA ASP A 22 -0.50 16.87 27.02
C ASP A 22 -0.76 18.39 26.94
N SER A 23 0.14 19.15 26.34
CA SER A 23 -0.05 20.59 26.19
C SER A 23 -1.27 20.88 25.31
N PRO A 24 -2.09 21.91 25.63
CA PRO A 24 -3.19 22.34 24.77
C PRO A 24 -2.69 22.70 23.37
N ALA A 25 -3.46 22.37 22.33
CA ALA A 25 -3.09 22.64 20.95
C ALA A 25 -2.90 24.12 20.62
N GLN A 26 -3.53 25.00 21.42
CA GLN A 26 -3.41 26.44 21.33
C GLN A 26 -3.24 27.06 22.69
N LEU A 27 -2.26 27.91 22.83
CA LEU A 27 -1.97 28.72 24.00
C LEU A 27 -1.82 30.18 23.60
N VAL A 28 -1.96 31.07 24.56
CA VAL A 28 -1.73 32.51 24.40
C VAL A 28 -0.62 32.92 25.35
N TYR A 29 0.36 33.66 24.85
CA TYR A 29 1.29 34.38 25.72
C TYR A 29 0.86 35.84 25.83
N GLN A 30 1.06 36.44 26.96
CA GLN A 30 0.75 37.83 27.23
C GLN A 30 1.80 38.44 28.15
N CYS A 31 2.25 39.64 27.85
CA CYS A 31 3.11 40.41 28.74
C CYS A 31 2.32 40.87 29.99
N THR A 32 2.87 40.66 31.18
CA THR A 32 2.25 41.11 32.44
C THR A 32 2.17 42.60 32.59
N SER A 33 3.12 43.35 31.97
CA SER A 33 3.23 44.83 32.06
C SER A 33 2.53 45.54 30.90
N HIS A 34 2.29 44.87 29.79
CA HIS A 34 1.76 45.46 28.53
C HIS A 34 0.64 44.59 28.00
N GLY A 35 -0.59 44.89 28.31
CA GLY A 35 -1.77 44.09 27.92
C GLY A 35 -1.97 43.93 26.41
N GLY A 36 -1.38 44.85 25.59
CA GLY A 36 -1.43 44.72 24.13
C GLY A 36 -0.32 43.83 23.52
N MET A 37 0.66 43.40 24.31
CA MET A 37 1.67 42.43 23.89
C MET A 37 1.17 40.99 24.11
N VAL A 38 0.44 40.50 23.14
CA VAL A 38 -0.21 39.18 23.17
C VAL A 38 0.01 38.47 21.86
N GLY A 39 0.19 37.14 21.90
CA GLY A 39 0.27 36.32 20.71
C GLY A 39 -0.15 34.87 20.95
N ASN A 40 -0.38 34.16 19.88
CA ASN A 40 -0.79 32.76 19.92
C ASN A 40 0.42 31.83 19.75
N ILE A 41 0.40 30.73 20.51
CA ILE A 41 1.33 29.62 20.36
C ILE A 41 0.51 28.41 19.91
N TYR A 42 0.84 27.85 18.78
CA TYR A 42 0.21 26.64 18.26
C TYR A 42 1.15 25.46 18.46
N ILE A 43 0.71 24.46 19.23
CA ILE A 43 1.47 23.26 19.53
C ILE A 43 1.03 22.17 18.56
N ARG A 44 1.96 21.67 17.76
CA ARG A 44 1.74 20.54 16.87
C ARG A 44 2.39 19.30 17.49
N GLY A 45 1.66 18.21 17.56
CA GLY A 45 2.14 16.96 18.16
C GLY A 45 3.43 16.48 17.49
N ALA A 46 4.46 16.24 18.29
CA ALA A 46 5.77 15.77 17.84
C ALA A 46 5.72 14.39 17.13
N ALA A 47 4.65 13.63 17.26
CA ALA A 47 4.43 12.32 16.66
C ALA A 47 3.80 12.36 15.26
N GLY A 48 3.67 13.53 14.63
CA GLY A 48 3.07 13.64 13.30
C GLY A 48 1.57 13.32 13.25
N ASN A 49 0.93 13.10 14.40
CA ASN A 49 -0.50 12.86 14.49
C ASN A 49 -1.23 14.20 14.47
N ASN A 50 -1.25 14.84 13.32
CA ASN A 50 -2.01 16.05 13.09
C ASN A 50 -3.47 15.65 12.85
N THR A 51 -4.23 15.45 13.91
CA THR A 51 -5.69 15.28 13.81
C THR A 51 -6.29 16.63 13.48
N ASN A 52 -6.30 17.01 12.21
CA ASN A 52 -7.03 18.16 11.73
C ASN A 52 -8.52 17.82 11.75
N VAL A 53 -9.21 18.30 12.76
CA VAL A 53 -10.67 18.27 12.81
C VAL A 53 -11.17 19.49 12.02
N GLY A 54 -11.37 19.30 10.71
CA GLY A 54 -11.84 20.38 9.84
C GLY A 54 -11.31 20.28 8.41
N VAL A 55 -11.72 21.19 7.55
CA VAL A 55 -11.21 21.28 6.17
C VAL A 55 -9.80 21.88 6.18
N THR A 56 -8.79 21.08 5.84
CA THR A 56 -7.44 21.56 5.64
C THR A 56 -7.24 21.84 4.14
N THR A 57 -7.10 23.13 3.78
CA THR A 57 -6.75 23.51 2.41
C THR A 57 -5.24 23.50 2.26
N PHE A 58 -4.72 22.65 1.37
CA PHE A 58 -3.31 22.66 0.98
C PHE A 58 -3.16 23.51 -0.29
N VAL A 59 -2.30 24.51 -0.22
CA VAL A 59 -1.89 25.31 -1.40
C VAL A 59 -0.62 24.67 -1.95
N GLY A 60 -0.76 23.88 -3.02
CA GLY A 60 0.35 23.17 -3.65
C GLY A 60 0.21 21.64 -3.67
N ALA A 61 1.21 20.95 -4.19
CA ALA A 61 1.21 19.49 -4.26
C ALA A 61 1.44 18.86 -2.87
N VAL A 62 0.48 18.04 -2.43
CA VAL A 62 0.66 17.19 -1.25
C VAL A 62 1.45 15.95 -1.67
N ARG A 63 2.70 15.83 -1.21
CA ARG A 63 3.49 14.62 -1.37
C ARG A 63 3.22 13.70 -0.17
N GLN A 64 2.56 12.59 -0.42
CA GLN A 64 2.56 11.47 0.52
C GLN A 64 3.81 10.62 0.28
N THR A 65 4.89 10.93 0.99
CA THR A 65 6.07 10.07 1.01
C THR A 65 5.79 8.88 1.91
N GLY A 66 5.86 7.68 1.36
CA GLY A 66 5.66 6.46 2.16
C GLY A 66 4.35 5.72 1.91
N ASN A 67 3.47 6.19 1.00
CA ASN A 67 2.36 5.34 0.54
C ASN A 67 2.92 4.04 -0.02
N PRO A 68 2.48 2.88 0.50
CA PRO A 68 2.94 1.60 -0.01
C PRO A 68 2.50 1.44 -1.46
N VAL A 69 3.49 1.23 -2.31
CA VAL A 69 3.32 0.97 -3.73
C VAL A 69 4.33 -0.10 -4.14
N PHE A 70 3.90 -1.09 -4.89
CA PHE A 70 4.80 -2.06 -5.48
C PHE A 70 4.39 -2.42 -6.91
N TYR A 71 5.38 -2.83 -7.69
CA TYR A 71 5.24 -3.43 -9.01
C TYR A 71 6.28 -4.54 -9.13
N ALA A 72 5.82 -5.77 -9.25
CA ALA A 72 6.66 -6.95 -9.30
C ALA A 72 6.33 -7.81 -10.52
N VAL A 73 7.36 -8.40 -11.10
CA VAL A 73 7.27 -9.23 -12.31
C VAL A 73 7.86 -10.63 -12.05
N ILE A 74 7.48 -11.60 -12.89
CA ILE A 74 8.12 -12.90 -12.93
C ILE A 74 9.23 -12.84 -14.00
N THR A 75 10.46 -13.15 -13.60
CA THR A 75 11.62 -13.19 -14.52
C THR A 75 12.12 -14.60 -14.81
N THR A 76 11.53 -15.62 -14.19
CA THR A 76 11.85 -17.03 -14.47
C THR A 76 11.17 -17.50 -15.75
N SER A 77 11.84 -18.29 -16.56
CA SER A 77 11.44 -18.62 -17.94
C SER A 77 10.21 -19.53 -18.07
N SER A 78 9.75 -20.17 -17.00
CA SER A 78 8.54 -21.01 -17.02
C SER A 78 7.97 -21.23 -15.64
N TYR A 79 6.66 -21.26 -15.55
CA TYR A 79 5.91 -21.61 -14.34
C TYR A 79 4.95 -22.74 -14.69
N THR A 80 5.03 -23.86 -14.00
CA THR A 80 4.11 -24.99 -14.23
C THR A 80 2.96 -24.91 -13.23
N LEU A 81 1.75 -24.76 -13.77
CA LEU A 81 0.53 -24.78 -12.98
C LEU A 81 -0.08 -26.19 -13.00
N THR A 82 -0.67 -26.56 -11.86
CA THR A 82 -1.43 -27.81 -11.69
C THR A 82 -2.91 -27.48 -11.51
N THR A 83 -3.75 -28.51 -11.35
CA THR A 83 -5.16 -28.35 -11.00
C THR A 83 -5.36 -27.75 -9.60
N THR A 84 -4.35 -27.84 -8.74
CA THR A 84 -4.36 -27.22 -7.41
C THR A 84 -3.89 -25.78 -7.48
N GLN A 85 -4.66 -24.87 -6.90
CA GLN A 85 -4.25 -23.46 -6.80
C GLN A 85 -3.00 -23.31 -5.92
N THR A 86 -1.94 -22.79 -6.49
CA THR A 86 -0.67 -22.49 -5.82
C THR A 86 -0.37 -21.00 -5.89
N ALA A 87 0.35 -20.52 -4.89
CA ALA A 87 0.78 -19.11 -4.85
C ALA A 87 1.78 -18.81 -5.95
N LEU A 88 1.56 -17.72 -6.68
CA LEU A 88 2.53 -17.18 -7.62
C LEU A 88 3.54 -16.30 -6.91
N VAL A 89 4.80 -16.46 -7.26
CA VAL A 89 5.89 -15.62 -6.77
C VAL A 89 6.40 -14.74 -7.90
N TYR A 90 6.05 -13.46 -7.85
CA TYR A 90 6.62 -12.45 -8.73
C TYR A 90 7.97 -12.05 -8.14
N ASN A 91 9.01 -12.72 -8.60
CA ASN A 91 10.33 -12.81 -7.97
C ASN A 91 11.21 -11.55 -8.15
N THR A 92 10.78 -10.58 -8.92
CA THR A 92 11.54 -9.34 -9.15
C THR A 92 10.63 -8.13 -8.93
N ALA A 93 10.94 -7.31 -7.94
CA ALA A 93 10.24 -6.06 -7.70
C ALA A 93 10.96 -4.90 -8.40
N GLN A 94 10.30 -4.28 -9.36
CA GLN A 94 10.79 -3.08 -10.04
C GLN A 94 10.48 -1.82 -9.23
N VAL A 95 9.38 -1.83 -8.46
CA VAL A 95 9.00 -0.80 -7.49
C VAL A 95 8.62 -1.49 -6.20
N ASN A 96 9.10 -1.01 -5.05
CA ASN A 96 8.73 -1.55 -3.73
C ASN A 96 8.94 -0.47 -2.66
N VAL A 97 8.05 0.50 -2.61
CA VAL A 97 8.11 1.60 -1.64
C VAL A 97 7.78 1.05 -0.25
N GLY A 98 8.69 1.26 0.70
CA GLY A 98 8.58 0.76 2.06
C GLY A 98 8.88 -0.73 2.24
N ASN A 99 9.29 -1.45 1.18
CA ASN A 99 9.63 -2.89 1.22
C ASN A 99 8.48 -3.79 1.71
N HIS A 100 7.24 -3.44 1.36
CA HIS A 100 6.06 -4.18 1.79
C HIS A 100 5.73 -5.40 0.92
N TYR A 101 6.38 -5.54 -0.23
CA TYR A 101 6.30 -6.72 -1.09
C TYR A 101 7.54 -7.61 -0.92
N ASN A 102 7.32 -8.90 -0.68
CA ASN A 102 8.38 -9.89 -0.50
C ASN A 102 8.49 -10.75 -1.75
N THR A 103 9.61 -10.61 -2.47
CA THR A 103 9.91 -11.32 -3.72
C THR A 103 10.20 -12.82 -3.53
N SER A 104 10.49 -13.26 -2.30
CA SER A 104 10.76 -14.69 -2.02
C SER A 104 9.49 -15.51 -1.89
N ASN A 105 8.37 -14.91 -1.50
CA ASN A 105 7.11 -15.62 -1.29
C ASN A 105 5.91 -15.01 -2.03
N GLY A 106 6.11 -13.89 -2.76
CA GLY A 106 5.07 -13.25 -3.55
C GLY A 106 3.99 -12.51 -2.75
N ARG A 107 4.26 -12.13 -1.49
CA ARG A 107 3.30 -11.48 -0.59
C ARG A 107 3.52 -9.98 -0.52
N PHE A 108 2.45 -9.23 -0.65
CA PHE A 108 2.39 -7.84 -0.20
C PHE A 108 1.76 -7.82 1.20
N THR A 109 2.43 -7.21 2.18
CA THR A 109 1.91 -7.04 3.54
C THR A 109 1.46 -5.60 3.74
N ALA A 110 0.20 -5.40 4.14
CA ALA A 110 -0.38 -4.09 4.39
C ALA A 110 0.29 -3.44 5.62
N PRO A 111 0.98 -2.31 5.47
CA PRO A 111 1.61 -1.62 6.61
C PRO A 111 0.61 -0.88 7.48
N VAL A 112 -0.52 -0.48 6.91
CA VAL A 112 -1.60 0.24 7.59
C VAL A 112 -2.95 -0.34 7.20
N THR A 113 -3.95 -0.16 8.05
CA THR A 113 -5.34 -0.47 7.72
C THR A 113 -5.86 0.53 6.69
N GLY A 114 -6.49 0.03 5.60
CA GLY A 114 -7.00 0.90 4.55
C GLY A 114 -7.53 0.14 3.34
N LEU A 115 -7.96 0.87 2.32
CA LEU A 115 -8.40 0.35 1.04
C LEU A 115 -7.21 0.28 0.08
N TYR A 116 -6.98 -0.90 -0.47
CA TYR A 116 -5.89 -1.18 -1.41
C TYR A 116 -6.43 -1.52 -2.78
N GLU A 117 -5.75 -1.02 -3.81
CA GLU A 117 -5.92 -1.45 -5.19
C GLU A 117 -4.82 -2.44 -5.54
N PHE A 118 -5.19 -3.58 -6.09
CA PHE A 118 -4.27 -4.56 -6.66
C PHE A 118 -4.59 -4.78 -8.14
N GLY A 119 -3.54 -4.86 -8.95
CA GLY A 119 -3.63 -5.24 -10.35
C GLY A 119 -2.70 -6.40 -10.64
N TYR A 120 -3.16 -7.36 -11.41
CA TYR A 120 -2.31 -8.45 -11.86
C TYR A 120 -2.68 -8.87 -13.27
N THR A 121 -1.68 -9.29 -14.01
CA THR A 121 -1.83 -9.88 -15.33
C THR A 121 -0.95 -11.11 -15.46
N THR A 122 -1.23 -11.90 -16.44
CA THR A 122 -0.49 -13.12 -16.73
C THR A 122 -0.46 -13.38 -18.23
N LEU A 123 0.58 -14.08 -18.66
CA LEU A 123 0.74 -14.53 -20.03
C LEU A 123 0.59 -16.05 -20.05
N GLY A 124 -0.46 -16.57 -20.67
CA GLY A 124 -0.65 -18.00 -20.86
C GLY A 124 0.18 -18.55 -22.02
N ALA A 125 0.82 -19.71 -21.81
CA ALA A 125 1.69 -20.32 -22.82
C ALA A 125 1.03 -21.41 -23.64
N SER A 126 -0.16 -21.89 -23.27
CA SER A 126 -0.80 -23.02 -23.96
C SER A 126 -2.19 -22.66 -24.47
N ALA A 127 -2.51 -23.17 -25.63
CA ALA A 127 -3.76 -22.91 -26.35
C ALA A 127 -4.99 -23.67 -25.83
N VAL A 128 -4.87 -24.48 -24.78
CA VAL A 128 -5.86 -25.55 -24.52
C VAL A 128 -6.50 -25.50 -23.13
N ASP A 129 -6.08 -24.59 -22.23
CA ASP A 129 -6.46 -24.72 -20.83
C ASP A 129 -7.13 -23.49 -20.22
N VAL A 130 -7.98 -23.75 -19.26
CA VAL A 130 -8.54 -22.72 -18.40
C VAL A 130 -7.56 -22.44 -17.27
N TYR A 131 -7.01 -21.25 -17.29
CA TYR A 131 -6.20 -20.76 -16.18
C TYR A 131 -7.10 -19.99 -15.21
N ARG A 132 -6.91 -20.24 -13.92
CA ARG A 132 -7.58 -19.51 -12.85
C ARG A 132 -6.57 -18.72 -12.06
N PHE A 133 -6.77 -17.43 -11.98
CA PHE A 133 -5.97 -16.52 -11.16
C PHE A 133 -6.87 -15.88 -10.13
N THR A 134 -6.44 -15.88 -8.88
CA THR A 134 -7.24 -15.38 -7.76
C THR A 134 -6.36 -14.59 -6.82
N LEU A 135 -6.76 -13.36 -6.48
CA LEU A 135 -6.16 -12.64 -5.36
C LEU A 135 -6.70 -13.21 -4.05
N ARG A 136 -5.81 -13.50 -3.09
CA ARG A 136 -6.17 -13.93 -1.74
C ARG A 136 -5.58 -13.00 -0.70
N VAL A 137 -6.36 -12.78 0.36
CA VAL A 137 -5.92 -12.07 1.56
C VAL A 137 -5.83 -13.08 2.70
N ASN A 138 -4.64 -13.20 3.31
CA ASN A 138 -4.33 -14.23 4.32
C ASN A 138 -4.73 -15.67 3.88
N GLY A 139 -4.54 -15.96 2.58
CA GLY A 139 -4.87 -17.26 2.00
C GLY A 139 -6.35 -17.47 1.65
N SER A 140 -7.23 -16.54 2.00
CA SER A 140 -8.67 -16.61 1.71
C SER A 140 -9.06 -15.63 0.59
N GLU A 141 -10.05 -16.02 -0.22
CA GLU A 141 -10.58 -15.16 -1.26
C GLU A 141 -11.42 -14.04 -0.61
N PRO A 142 -11.13 -12.75 -0.90
CA PRO A 142 -11.85 -11.64 -0.27
C PRO A 142 -13.28 -11.48 -0.78
N TYR A 143 -13.60 -12.06 -1.94
CA TYR A 143 -14.91 -11.95 -2.59
C TYR A 143 -15.40 -13.30 -3.10
N THR A 144 -16.72 -13.49 -3.13
CA THR A 144 -17.38 -14.67 -3.70
C THR A 144 -17.36 -14.69 -5.23
N ALA A 145 -17.27 -13.51 -5.88
CA ALA A 145 -17.10 -13.40 -7.32
C ALA A 145 -15.62 -13.53 -7.68
N ARG A 146 -15.27 -14.61 -8.36
CA ARG A 146 -13.90 -14.91 -8.77
C ARG A 146 -13.66 -14.38 -10.18
N PRO A 147 -12.75 -13.45 -10.42
CA PRO A 147 -12.29 -13.21 -11.77
C PRO A 147 -11.56 -14.47 -12.25
N GLN A 148 -12.11 -15.11 -13.26
CA GLN A 148 -11.50 -16.25 -13.93
C GLN A 148 -11.03 -15.82 -15.31
N LEU A 149 -9.77 -16.07 -15.60
CA LEU A 149 -9.24 -16.04 -16.95
C LEU A 149 -9.54 -17.35 -17.62
N ARG A 150 -10.33 -17.29 -18.67
CA ARG A 150 -10.56 -18.41 -19.53
C ARG A 150 -9.78 -18.18 -20.84
N ALA A 151 -8.71 -18.91 -21.08
CA ALA A 151 -8.09 -18.97 -22.37
C ALA A 151 -8.84 -20.04 -23.19
N ASP A 152 -9.77 -19.61 -24.03
CA ASP A 152 -10.42 -20.51 -24.98
C ASP A 152 -9.46 -20.83 -26.11
N ASN A 153 -9.34 -22.13 -26.38
CA ASN A 153 -8.71 -22.84 -27.47
C ASN A 153 -8.34 -21.97 -28.69
N HIS A 154 -7.15 -21.36 -28.68
CA HIS A 154 -6.56 -20.75 -29.87
C HIS A 154 -5.58 -21.72 -30.53
N THR A 155 -6.00 -22.31 -31.63
CA THR A 155 -5.30 -23.32 -32.45
C THR A 155 -3.97 -22.86 -33.06
N GLN A 156 -3.36 -21.78 -32.58
CA GLN A 156 -2.19 -21.18 -33.24
C GLN A 156 -0.97 -20.97 -32.33
N GLY A 157 -0.82 -21.65 -31.22
CA GLY A 157 0.43 -21.58 -30.44
C GLY A 157 0.82 -20.17 -29.97
N LYS A 158 -0.12 -19.24 -29.87
CA LYS A 158 0.12 -17.87 -29.49
C LYS A 158 -0.17 -17.66 -28.02
N TYR A 159 0.68 -16.90 -27.39
CA TYR A 159 0.49 -16.40 -26.03
C TYR A 159 -0.82 -15.64 -25.92
N VAL A 160 -1.64 -15.99 -24.93
CA VAL A 160 -2.85 -15.23 -24.63
C VAL A 160 -2.50 -14.22 -23.54
N THR A 161 -2.36 -12.97 -23.94
CA THR A 161 -2.34 -11.87 -22.98
C THR A 161 -3.77 -11.60 -22.56
N ASN A 162 -4.03 -11.73 -21.28
CA ASN A 162 -5.28 -11.29 -20.72
C ASN A 162 -5.10 -9.89 -20.18
N GLY A 163 -6.15 -9.08 -20.23
CA GLY A 163 -6.13 -7.75 -19.64
C GLY A 163 -5.78 -7.78 -18.15
N GLU A 164 -5.49 -6.64 -17.59
CA GLU A 164 -5.24 -6.51 -16.16
C GLU A 164 -6.54 -6.77 -15.37
N PHE A 165 -6.46 -7.59 -14.32
CA PHE A 165 -7.49 -7.67 -13.29
C PHE A 165 -7.17 -6.64 -12.22
N VAL A 166 -8.13 -5.75 -11.96
CA VAL A 166 -8.04 -4.78 -10.87
C VAL A 166 -9.04 -5.16 -9.79
N VAL A 167 -8.55 -5.25 -8.57
CA VAL A 167 -9.33 -5.63 -7.38
C VAL A 167 -9.09 -4.60 -6.27
N TYR A 168 -10.17 -4.17 -5.63
CA TYR A 168 -10.13 -3.27 -4.47
C TYR A 168 -10.42 -4.07 -3.21
N VAL A 169 -9.55 -4.02 -2.21
CA VAL A 169 -9.66 -4.81 -0.99
C VAL A 169 -9.37 -3.96 0.23
N SER A 170 -10.28 -3.97 1.21
CA SER A 170 -9.99 -3.44 2.54
C SER A 170 -9.11 -4.42 3.29
N MET A 171 -7.96 -3.96 3.76
CA MET A 171 -7.01 -4.76 4.54
C MET A 171 -6.71 -4.09 5.88
N THR A 172 -6.59 -4.91 6.92
CA THR A 172 -6.05 -4.49 8.21
C THR A 172 -4.52 -4.56 8.17
N ALA A 173 -3.85 -3.67 8.91
CA ALA A 173 -2.39 -3.72 9.05
C ALA A 173 -1.91 -5.13 9.43
N GLY A 174 -0.86 -5.61 8.75
CA GLY A 174 -0.30 -6.94 8.93
C GLY A 174 -0.94 -8.05 8.07
N GLN A 175 -2.11 -7.84 7.48
CA GLN A 175 -2.65 -8.78 6.49
C GLN A 175 -1.81 -8.78 5.22
N TYR A 176 -1.75 -9.93 4.54
CA TYR A 176 -1.04 -10.02 3.27
C TYR A 176 -1.97 -10.36 2.10
N ALA A 177 -1.66 -9.81 0.94
CA ALA A 177 -2.27 -10.13 -0.34
C ALA A 177 -1.30 -10.92 -1.22
N GLN A 178 -1.80 -11.92 -1.94
CA GLN A 178 -1.01 -12.79 -2.80
C GLN A 178 -1.87 -13.33 -3.95
N VAL A 179 -1.30 -13.48 -5.13
CA VAL A 179 -1.97 -14.09 -6.29
C VAL A 179 -1.76 -15.59 -6.27
N TYR A 180 -2.84 -16.35 -6.48
CA TYR A 180 -2.85 -17.80 -6.63
C TYR A 180 -3.28 -18.16 -8.05
N ALA A 181 -2.74 -19.26 -8.57
CA ALA A 181 -3.07 -19.75 -9.89
C ALA A 181 -3.22 -21.27 -9.94
N SER A 182 -4.06 -21.74 -10.87
CA SER A 182 -4.19 -23.15 -11.26
C SER A 182 -4.56 -23.27 -12.73
N SER A 183 -4.39 -24.46 -13.31
CA SER A 183 -4.82 -24.81 -14.66
C SER A 183 -5.69 -26.05 -14.65
N ASP A 184 -6.81 -26.07 -15.38
CA ASP A 184 -7.71 -27.23 -15.44
C ASP A 184 -7.14 -28.40 -16.26
N GLY A 185 -6.20 -28.16 -17.17
CA GLY A 185 -5.61 -29.18 -18.05
C GLY A 185 -4.41 -29.93 -17.48
N GLY A 186 -4.03 -29.69 -16.24
CA GLY A 186 -2.84 -30.29 -15.61
C GLY A 186 -1.54 -29.75 -16.20
N ASN A 187 -0.43 -29.92 -15.56
CA ASN A 187 0.99 -29.60 -15.91
C ASN A 187 1.26 -28.61 -17.05
N ASN A 188 0.48 -27.54 -17.18
CA ASN A 188 0.68 -26.53 -18.20
C ASN A 188 1.48 -25.37 -17.65
N GLY A 189 2.62 -25.16 -18.30
CA GLY A 189 3.42 -23.97 -18.06
C GLY A 189 2.76 -22.74 -18.65
N PHE A 190 2.79 -21.62 -17.97
CA PHE A 190 2.73 -20.37 -18.68
C PHE A 190 4.15 -19.89 -18.95
N SER A 191 4.38 -19.51 -20.20
CA SER A 191 5.64 -18.92 -20.59
C SER A 191 5.77 -17.57 -19.94
N ASN A 192 6.85 -17.37 -19.25
CA ASN A 192 7.26 -16.04 -18.90
C ASN A 192 8.02 -15.46 -20.08
N ASP A 193 7.41 -14.53 -20.74
CA ASP A 193 8.17 -13.60 -21.56
C ASP A 193 8.86 -12.63 -20.59
N VAL A 194 10.19 -12.63 -20.60
CA VAL A 194 11.07 -11.71 -19.84
C VAL A 194 10.76 -10.21 -20.07
N THR A 195 9.76 -9.91 -20.87
CA THR A 195 9.33 -8.56 -21.24
C THR A 195 8.35 -7.90 -20.25
N GLY A 196 8.00 -8.55 -19.13
CA GLY A 196 7.20 -7.93 -18.08
C GLY A 196 5.69 -7.98 -18.28
N TYR A 197 5.18 -8.85 -19.17
CA TYR A 197 3.73 -9.04 -19.35
C TYR A 197 3.04 -9.72 -18.17
N THR A 198 3.80 -10.43 -17.33
CA THR A 198 3.28 -11.07 -16.11
C THR A 198 3.72 -10.29 -14.89
N TYR A 199 2.79 -9.54 -14.31
CA TYR A 199 3.07 -8.69 -13.17
C TYR A 199 1.98 -8.72 -12.11
N PHE A 200 2.37 -8.34 -10.91
CA PHE A 200 1.51 -8.04 -9.78
C PHE A 200 1.89 -6.67 -9.22
N ARG A 201 0.92 -5.81 -9.08
CA ARG A 201 1.09 -4.46 -8.52
C ARG A 201 0.06 -4.17 -7.45
N GLY A 202 0.35 -3.21 -6.59
CA GLY A 202 -0.62 -2.73 -5.62
C GLY A 202 -0.22 -1.42 -4.99
N ARG A 203 -1.23 -0.74 -4.44
CA ARG A 203 -1.08 0.54 -3.76
C ARG A 203 -2.18 0.77 -2.74
N LEU A 204 -1.91 1.55 -1.72
CA LEU A 204 -2.92 2.12 -0.83
C LEU A 204 -3.65 3.25 -1.57
N ILE A 205 -4.99 3.29 -1.46
CA ILE A 205 -5.82 4.34 -2.08
C ILE A 205 -6.68 5.10 -1.07
N GLY A 206 -6.88 4.58 0.17
CA GLY A 206 -7.66 5.25 1.21
C GLY A 206 -7.66 4.50 2.54
#